data_90cc893e31894287575bf18c22d53417
#
_entry.id   90cc893e31894287575bf18c22d53417
#
_cell.length_a   1.000
_cell.length_b   1.000
_cell.length_c   1.000
_cell.angle_alpha   90.00
_cell.angle_beta   90.00
_cell.angle_gamma   90.00
#
_symmetry.space_group_name_H-M   'P 1'
#
loop_
_entity.id
_entity.type
_entity.pdbx_description
1 polymer ?
#
loop_
_entity_poly.entity_id
_entity_poly.type
_entity_poly.pdbx_seq_one_letter_code
_entity_poly.pdbx_strand_id
1 'polypeptide(L)'
;MSASRRSGTTDELGPDEPERPGRPGDDGPVPPDGAAGPGPDGPDGTDLLAALLDGMDAALCAFDGDGLVTHWNREAERILGWSAAEAVGRHGFAGWAVREADAEEVQGRLMAAMHAPGRQVHEFALLTKDGGRVLVRTQSAAVRGPDGKPAGLYCAFSEVHAQIDLERSIALSEALFDDASWGVVLVDADLRPAVVNAHAARALGTGRTAVLGRPLGDLLTRGVEELENALTHVLAEGAPPAPAELWVGVRGPDGERRRCWRSGFLRLASPLAEEPVPLGVGWLFQDVTEAKQGEQESALLRFRANQLHRAARAAAECEDPAEAATVHLDFALAGFADHALVDRVTGGAVADAQEAAPVRLVRVAATPSGGPGPSALTGLAGLPVRYGEGHPALQCVARAGSVRAGAGSVPADEAREWARARRWPEDTVHALCAVLRSRGRTLGVVTFLRGGSRTPFERTDAVYAEDVAVRMAAALDLADLTGAAGAPGRGEGG
;
A
#
# COMPACT_ATOMS: atom_id res chain seq x y z
N MET A 1 -26.74 38.13 23.81
CA MET A 1 -26.26 39.23 24.69
C MET A 1 -24.88 39.56 24.16
N SER A 2 -24.88 40.55 23.37
CA SER A 2 -24.49 41.95 23.57
C SER A 2 -23.01 42.10 23.65
N ALA A 3 -22.46 42.60 22.62
CA ALA A 3 -22.06 43.96 22.24
C ALA A 3 -20.61 44.20 22.68
N SER A 4 -19.73 44.88 22.03
CA SER A 4 -19.79 45.95 21.06
C SER A 4 -18.40 46.53 20.89
N ARG A 5 -18.01 46.84 19.65
CA ARG A 5 -17.33 48.09 19.17
C ARG A 5 -16.16 48.70 19.94
N ARG A 6 -15.07 49.03 19.25
CA ARG A 6 -14.69 50.29 18.57
C ARG A 6 -13.21 50.21 18.16
N SER A 7 -12.77 50.38 16.90
CA SER A 7 -12.53 51.62 16.15
C SER A 7 -11.61 52.64 16.83
N GLY A 8 -10.52 52.99 16.12
CA GLY A 8 -9.61 54.11 16.33
C GLY A 8 -8.38 53.91 15.41
N THR A 9 -8.32 54.39 14.37
CA THR A 9 -7.95 55.48 13.45
C THR A 9 -6.80 56.35 13.96
N THR A 10 -5.90 56.67 12.99
CA THR A 10 -4.91 57.77 12.85
C THR A 10 -3.63 57.63 13.71
N ASP A 11 -2.43 57.93 13.26
CA ASP A 11 -1.94 58.99 12.36
C ASP A 11 -0.54 58.67 11.88
N GLU A 12 -0.27 59.12 10.70
CA GLU A 12 0.95 59.60 10.04
C GLU A 12 2.15 59.94 10.95
N LEU A 13 3.30 59.60 10.45
CA LEU A 13 4.44 60.51 10.30
C LEU A 13 5.55 59.90 9.46
N GLY A 14 5.77 60.38 8.29
CA GLY A 14 6.95 60.16 7.47
C GLY A 14 8.04 61.20 7.82
N PRO A 15 8.97 61.46 6.93
CA PRO A 15 10.30 60.93 6.95
C PRO A 15 11.36 62.04 7.21
N ASP A 16 12.55 61.68 7.59
CA ASP A 16 13.66 62.61 7.64
C ASP A 16 14.81 62.13 6.72
N GLU A 17 14.99 62.88 5.64
CA GLU A 17 16.27 63.02 4.94
C GLU A 17 17.15 64.02 5.71
N PRO A 18 18.47 63.83 5.77
CA PRO A 18 19.36 64.93 6.02
C PRO A 18 20.16 65.34 4.81
N GLU A 19 20.16 66.63 4.66
CA GLU A 19 20.78 67.53 3.72
C GLU A 19 22.27 67.33 3.46
N ARG A 20 22.62 67.69 2.23
CA ARG A 20 24.00 68.06 1.78
C ARG A 20 24.40 69.46 2.29
N PRO A 21 25.66 69.68 2.61
CA PRO A 21 26.24 71.08 2.50
C PRO A 21 27.19 71.22 1.37
N GLY A 22 27.14 72.42 0.84
CA GLY A 22 27.60 73.05 -0.33
C GLY A 22 29.10 73.19 -0.53
N ARG A 23 29.34 73.56 -1.75
CA ARG A 23 30.61 74.13 -2.31
C ARG A 23 31.00 75.43 -1.66
N PRO A 24 32.35 75.80 -1.75
CA PRO A 24 32.65 76.94 -2.59
C PRO A 24 33.79 76.67 -3.60
N GLY A 25 33.76 77.46 -4.68
CA GLY A 25 34.70 77.47 -5.78
C GLY A 25 36.00 78.19 -5.49
N ASP A 26 36.94 77.97 -6.39
CA ASP A 26 37.94 78.98 -6.69
C ASP A 26 38.49 78.82 -8.09
N ASP A 27 38.85 80.01 -8.69
CA ASP A 27 39.16 80.28 -10.04
C ASP A 27 40.60 79.96 -10.46
N GLY A 28 40.75 79.55 -11.74
CA GLY A 28 41.84 79.93 -12.68
C GLY A 28 43.12 79.09 -12.70
N PRO A 29 43.97 79.19 -13.73
CA PRO A 29 43.78 79.63 -15.10
C PRO A 29 44.15 78.52 -16.14
N VAL A 30 43.76 78.76 -17.38
CA VAL A 30 44.14 78.05 -18.60
C VAL A 30 45.58 78.33 -18.96
N PRO A 31 46.34 77.35 -19.42
CA PRO A 31 47.32 77.51 -20.47
C PRO A 31 47.26 76.43 -21.58
N PRO A 32 48.02 76.58 -22.66
CA PRO A 32 47.52 76.35 -24.02
C PRO A 32 47.90 75.01 -24.64
N ASP A 33 47.27 74.80 -25.80
CA ASP A 33 47.54 73.90 -26.90
C ASP A 33 48.80 73.02 -26.86
N GLY A 34 48.57 71.70 -27.12
CA GLY A 34 49.52 70.88 -27.82
C GLY A 34 49.82 69.53 -27.25
N ALA A 35 49.13 68.55 -27.67
CA ALA A 35 49.56 67.20 -28.06
C ALA A 35 48.37 66.21 -27.96
N ALA A 36 48.00 65.74 -29.13
CA ALA A 36 47.12 64.55 -29.22
C ALA A 36 47.82 63.33 -28.60
N GLY A 37 47.36 62.95 -27.41
CA GLY A 37 47.63 61.60 -26.86
C GLY A 37 46.61 60.64 -27.41
N PRO A 38 46.98 59.38 -27.66
CA PRO A 38 46.03 58.39 -28.15
C PRO A 38 44.90 58.18 -27.09
N GLY A 39 43.62 58.25 -27.53
CA GLY A 39 42.46 57.96 -26.74
C GLY A 39 42.52 56.52 -26.20
N PRO A 40 41.90 56.23 -25.05
CA PRO A 40 41.79 54.86 -24.62
C PRO A 40 40.95 54.12 -25.66
N ASP A 41 41.58 53.21 -26.39
CA ASP A 41 40.90 52.22 -27.17
C ASP A 41 39.90 51.49 -26.19
N GLY A 42 38.61 51.77 -26.35
CA GLY A 42 37.59 50.94 -25.79
C GLY A 42 37.78 49.52 -26.33
N PRO A 43 37.40 48.48 -25.61
CA PRO A 43 37.61 47.15 -26.10
C PRO A 43 37.03 47.04 -27.50
N ASP A 44 37.87 46.61 -28.45
CA ASP A 44 37.48 46.38 -29.84
C ASP A 44 36.20 45.58 -29.85
N GLY A 45 35.20 45.94 -30.69
CA GLY A 45 33.95 45.24 -30.78
C GLY A 45 34.12 43.72 -31.02
N THR A 46 35.30 43.34 -31.48
CA THR A 46 35.77 41.96 -31.64
C THR A 46 36.00 41.27 -30.31
N ASP A 47 36.56 41.95 -29.30
CA ASP A 47 36.81 41.41 -27.97
C ASP A 47 35.51 41.21 -27.17
N LEU A 48 34.56 42.13 -27.33
CA LEU A 48 33.24 42.00 -26.70
C LEU A 48 32.43 40.83 -27.29
N LEU A 49 32.50 40.62 -28.61
CA LEU A 49 31.82 39.49 -29.27
C LEU A 49 32.46 38.16 -28.86
N ALA A 50 33.77 38.07 -28.77
CA ALA A 50 34.46 36.90 -28.27
C ALA A 50 34.08 36.58 -26.82
N ALA A 51 34.03 37.59 -25.95
CA ALA A 51 33.61 37.42 -24.55
C ALA A 51 32.14 36.99 -24.42
N LEU A 52 31.26 37.47 -25.30
CA LEU A 52 29.87 37.02 -25.36
C LEU A 52 29.74 35.56 -25.79
N LEU A 53 30.51 35.14 -26.80
CA LEU A 53 30.52 33.76 -27.28
C LEU A 53 31.08 32.80 -26.22
N ASP A 54 32.07 33.22 -25.46
CA ASP A 54 32.67 32.45 -24.36
C ASP A 54 31.79 32.40 -23.10
N GLY A 55 30.90 33.35 -22.93
CA GLY A 55 29.92 33.37 -21.83
C GLY A 55 28.65 32.58 -22.09
N MET A 56 28.51 31.94 -23.25
CA MET A 56 27.33 31.11 -23.57
C MET A 56 27.47 29.69 -23.05
N ASP A 57 26.39 29.15 -22.47
CA ASP A 57 26.31 27.76 -21.98
C ASP A 57 26.16 26.73 -23.13
N ALA A 58 26.20 27.14 -24.39
CA ALA A 58 26.15 26.28 -25.56
C ALA A 58 27.53 26.26 -26.26
N ALA A 59 28.00 25.08 -26.63
CA ALA A 59 29.18 24.95 -27.44
C ALA A 59 28.95 25.58 -28.82
N LEU A 60 29.84 26.43 -29.23
CA LEU A 60 29.77 27.16 -30.51
C LEU A 60 31.07 27.00 -31.28
N CYS A 61 30.92 26.69 -32.58
CA CYS A 61 31.98 26.81 -33.56
C CYS A 61 31.43 27.48 -34.81
N ALA A 62 32.32 28.16 -35.54
CA ALA A 62 32.00 28.73 -36.84
C ALA A 62 33.02 28.30 -37.87
N PHE A 63 32.58 28.21 -39.13
CA PHE A 63 33.37 27.84 -40.29
C PHE A 63 33.25 28.94 -41.33
N ASP A 64 34.33 29.19 -42.07
CA ASP A 64 34.28 30.04 -43.24
C ASP A 64 33.69 29.34 -44.46
N GLY A 65 33.68 30.06 -45.63
CA GLY A 65 33.14 29.50 -46.88
C GLY A 65 33.91 28.30 -47.40
N ASP A 66 35.13 28.08 -46.99
CA ASP A 66 35.99 26.95 -47.36
C ASP A 66 35.93 25.81 -46.34
N GLY A 67 35.20 26.03 -45.24
CA GLY A 67 35.01 25.03 -44.16
C GLY A 67 36.13 25.00 -43.14
N LEU A 68 36.96 26.08 -43.03
CA LEU A 68 37.94 26.20 -41.97
C LEU A 68 37.26 26.72 -40.69
N VAL A 69 37.61 26.15 -39.56
CA VAL A 69 37.13 26.61 -38.23
C VAL A 69 37.69 28.02 -37.97
N THR A 70 36.79 28.97 -37.80
CA THR A 70 37.14 30.38 -37.53
C THR A 70 36.93 30.78 -36.08
N HIS A 71 35.97 30.13 -35.40
CA HIS A 71 35.66 30.42 -34.01
C HIS A 71 35.40 29.10 -33.26
N TRP A 72 35.81 29.10 -31.98
CA TRP A 72 35.68 27.95 -31.08
C TRP A 72 35.56 28.48 -29.66
N ASN A 73 34.39 28.36 -29.02
CA ASN A 73 34.19 28.94 -27.72
C ASN A 73 34.62 27.98 -26.58
N ARG A 74 34.64 28.51 -25.37
CA ARG A 74 35.05 27.80 -24.16
C ARG A 74 34.22 26.53 -23.88
N GLU A 75 32.92 26.54 -24.20
CA GLU A 75 32.05 25.38 -23.99
C GLU A 75 32.36 24.26 -25.00
N ALA A 76 32.73 24.60 -26.24
CA ALA A 76 33.23 23.62 -27.21
C ALA A 76 34.56 23.00 -26.76
N GLU A 77 35.46 23.79 -26.15
CA GLU A 77 36.66 23.25 -25.50
C GLU A 77 36.32 22.26 -24.38
N ARG A 78 35.36 22.62 -23.52
CA ARG A 78 34.92 21.79 -22.38
C ARG A 78 34.37 20.45 -22.84
N ILE A 79 33.51 20.43 -23.86
CA ILE A 79 32.86 19.21 -24.36
C ILE A 79 33.85 18.32 -25.11
N LEU A 80 34.68 18.89 -25.98
CA LEU A 80 35.52 18.12 -26.88
C LEU A 80 37.01 18.04 -26.47
N GLY A 81 37.43 18.86 -25.50
CA GLY A 81 38.80 18.83 -24.98
C GLY A 81 39.83 19.49 -25.89
N TRP A 82 39.46 19.99 -27.08
CA TRP A 82 40.33 20.72 -28.00
C TRP A 82 40.25 22.21 -27.69
N SER A 83 41.39 22.87 -27.46
CA SER A 83 41.43 24.31 -27.24
C SER A 83 41.16 25.10 -28.52
N ALA A 84 40.71 26.37 -28.40
CA ALA A 84 40.52 27.22 -29.55
C ALA A 84 41.80 27.34 -30.40
N ALA A 85 42.98 27.46 -29.77
CA ALA A 85 44.27 27.47 -30.45
C ALA A 85 44.56 26.21 -31.28
N GLU A 86 44.00 25.07 -30.91
CA GLU A 86 44.16 23.81 -31.62
C GLU A 86 43.08 23.56 -32.67
N ALA A 87 41.89 24.13 -32.48
CA ALA A 87 40.73 23.89 -33.35
C ALA A 87 40.65 24.92 -34.50
N VAL A 88 40.89 26.20 -34.21
CA VAL A 88 40.83 27.29 -35.22
C VAL A 88 41.88 27.06 -36.30
N GLY A 89 41.49 27.24 -37.56
CA GLY A 89 42.32 26.98 -38.71
C GLY A 89 42.35 25.53 -39.22
N ARG A 90 41.67 24.60 -38.52
CA ARG A 90 41.48 23.25 -39.06
C ARG A 90 40.29 23.20 -40.00
N HIS A 91 40.34 22.28 -40.95
CA HIS A 91 39.27 22.06 -41.92
C HIS A 91 38.22 21.11 -41.34
N GLY A 92 37.00 21.61 -41.15
CA GLY A 92 35.86 20.82 -40.62
C GLY A 92 36.20 20.07 -39.33
N PHE A 93 35.60 18.92 -39.15
CA PHE A 93 35.88 18.00 -38.04
C PHE A 93 36.67 16.78 -38.48
N ALA A 94 36.87 16.57 -39.77
CA ALA A 94 37.53 15.41 -40.35
C ALA A 94 38.98 15.26 -39.90
N GLY A 95 39.36 14.05 -39.50
CA GLY A 95 40.74 13.72 -39.13
C GLY A 95 41.18 14.13 -37.71
N TRP A 96 40.29 14.78 -36.91
CA TRP A 96 40.61 15.14 -35.53
C TRP A 96 39.41 15.03 -34.56
N ALA A 97 38.23 15.54 -34.92
CA ALA A 97 37.06 15.54 -34.05
C ALA A 97 35.93 14.58 -34.55
N VAL A 98 36.17 13.80 -35.62
CA VAL A 98 35.25 12.80 -36.16
C VAL A 98 36.07 11.58 -36.61
N ARG A 99 35.51 10.38 -36.48
CA ARG A 99 36.11 9.18 -37.03
C ARG A 99 36.22 9.28 -38.54
N GLU A 100 37.27 8.74 -39.10
CA GLU A 100 37.52 8.72 -40.54
C GLU A 100 36.36 8.15 -41.35
N ALA A 101 35.71 7.09 -40.83
CA ALA A 101 34.55 6.50 -41.47
C ALA A 101 33.31 7.40 -41.53
N ASP A 102 33.14 8.32 -40.58
CA ASP A 102 32.00 9.24 -40.45
C ASP A 102 32.29 10.62 -41.01
N ALA A 103 33.55 10.90 -41.38
CA ALA A 103 34.07 12.23 -41.69
C ALA A 103 33.39 12.84 -42.92
N GLU A 104 33.20 12.08 -43.98
CA GLU A 104 32.58 12.55 -45.22
C GLU A 104 31.12 12.90 -45.05
N GLU A 105 30.39 12.09 -44.27
CA GLU A 105 28.98 12.31 -43.98
C GLU A 105 28.78 13.56 -43.10
N VAL A 106 29.55 13.68 -42.02
CA VAL A 106 29.45 14.86 -41.11
C VAL A 106 29.82 16.12 -41.83
N GLN A 107 30.93 16.13 -42.60
CA GLN A 107 31.37 17.28 -43.39
C GLN A 107 30.33 17.65 -44.44
N GLY A 108 29.78 16.69 -45.15
CA GLY A 108 28.75 16.91 -46.17
C GLY A 108 27.50 17.55 -45.59
N ARG A 109 27.02 17.09 -44.43
CA ARG A 109 25.85 17.64 -43.74
C ARG A 109 26.11 19.06 -43.24
N LEU A 110 27.27 19.33 -42.65
CA LEU A 110 27.66 20.67 -42.21
C LEU A 110 27.73 21.65 -43.37
N MET A 111 28.40 21.29 -44.46
CA MET A 111 28.51 22.18 -45.64
C MET A 111 27.18 22.36 -46.36
N ALA A 112 26.30 21.35 -46.39
CA ALA A 112 24.97 21.50 -46.95
C ALA A 112 24.14 22.53 -46.17
N ALA A 113 24.31 22.65 -44.84
CA ALA A 113 23.64 23.64 -44.01
C ALA A 113 23.99 25.09 -44.41
N MET A 114 25.14 25.34 -45.03
CA MET A 114 25.56 26.66 -45.54
C MET A 114 24.61 27.15 -46.66
N HIS A 115 24.08 26.26 -47.45
CA HIS A 115 23.20 26.55 -48.59
C HIS A 115 21.72 26.31 -48.30
N ALA A 116 21.41 25.67 -47.18
CA ALA A 116 20.02 25.40 -46.79
C ALA A 116 19.34 26.63 -46.20
N PRO A 117 18.02 26.81 -46.44
CA PRO A 117 17.27 27.89 -45.81
C PRO A 117 17.01 27.53 -44.33
N GLY A 118 17.22 28.52 -43.46
CA GLY A 118 16.94 28.40 -42.02
C GLY A 118 17.97 27.59 -41.26
N ARG A 119 17.59 27.15 -40.06
CA ARG A 119 18.44 26.41 -39.13
C ARG A 119 18.29 24.90 -39.40
N GLN A 120 19.41 24.21 -39.54
CA GLN A 120 19.46 22.75 -39.73
C GLN A 120 19.83 22.07 -38.42
N VAL A 121 19.15 20.99 -38.10
CA VAL A 121 19.40 20.19 -36.86
C VAL A 121 19.90 18.81 -37.29
N HIS A 122 21.05 18.42 -36.75
CA HIS A 122 21.66 17.12 -36.99
C HIS A 122 22.18 16.53 -35.69
N GLU A 123 22.21 15.20 -35.61
CA GLU A 123 22.84 14.45 -34.51
C GLU A 123 23.98 13.63 -35.12
N PHE A 124 25.16 13.73 -34.54
CA PHE A 124 26.31 12.91 -34.90
C PHE A 124 27.29 12.79 -33.73
N ALA A 125 28.16 11.81 -33.83
CA ALA A 125 29.14 11.56 -32.79
C ALA A 125 30.45 12.27 -33.11
N LEU A 126 30.93 13.09 -32.18
CA LEU A 126 32.25 13.71 -32.23
C LEU A 126 33.24 12.93 -31.38
N LEU A 127 34.55 13.10 -31.67
CA LEU A 127 35.64 12.56 -30.89
C LEU A 127 36.19 13.65 -29.99
N THR A 128 36.38 13.33 -28.73
CA THR A 128 37.10 14.13 -27.79
C THR A 128 38.62 13.99 -28.00
N LYS A 129 39.40 14.94 -27.51
CA LYS A 129 40.86 14.93 -27.65
C LYS A 129 41.54 13.71 -27.02
N ASP A 130 40.95 13.15 -25.97
CA ASP A 130 41.38 11.92 -25.29
C ASP A 130 40.94 10.64 -25.99
N GLY A 131 40.26 10.75 -27.15
CA GLY A 131 39.77 9.62 -27.94
C GLY A 131 38.41 9.10 -27.52
N GLY A 132 37.72 9.71 -26.57
CA GLY A 132 36.35 9.46 -26.19
C GLY A 132 35.39 9.79 -27.35
N ARG A 133 34.13 9.30 -27.23
CA ARG A 133 33.07 9.57 -28.20
C ARG A 133 31.90 10.26 -27.51
N VAL A 134 31.52 11.44 -28.02
CA VAL A 134 30.41 12.24 -27.53
C VAL A 134 29.34 12.33 -28.62
N LEU A 135 28.12 11.98 -28.33
CA LEU A 135 26.97 12.22 -29.22
C LEU A 135 26.50 13.66 -28.99
N VAL A 136 26.47 14.44 -30.06
CA VAL A 136 26.03 15.83 -30.01
C VAL A 136 24.85 16.05 -30.92
N ARG A 137 23.95 16.95 -30.48
CA ARG A 137 22.91 17.53 -31.32
C ARG A 137 23.37 18.89 -31.74
N THR A 138 23.48 19.12 -33.05
CA THR A 138 23.93 20.34 -33.61
C THR A 138 22.79 21.14 -34.22
N GLN A 139 22.88 22.46 -34.11
CA GLN A 139 22.05 23.44 -34.81
C GLN A 139 22.95 24.31 -35.65
N SER A 140 22.87 24.18 -36.95
CA SER A 140 23.73 24.87 -37.89
C SER A 140 22.94 25.83 -38.79
N ALA A 141 23.48 27.02 -39.09
CA ALA A 141 22.91 27.92 -40.05
C ALA A 141 23.99 28.76 -40.74
N ALA A 142 23.69 29.18 -41.98
CA ALA A 142 24.56 30.00 -42.77
C ALA A 142 24.73 31.43 -42.17
N VAL A 143 25.97 31.88 -42.09
CA VAL A 143 26.31 33.31 -41.89
C VAL A 143 26.38 33.98 -43.26
N ARG A 144 25.64 35.07 -43.45
CA ARG A 144 25.60 35.78 -44.72
C ARG A 144 26.46 37.02 -44.68
N GLY A 145 27.25 37.22 -45.72
CA GLY A 145 28.01 38.43 -45.90
C GLY A 145 27.15 39.65 -46.27
N PRO A 146 27.75 40.83 -46.40
CA PRO A 146 27.05 42.06 -46.80
C PRO A 146 26.39 41.98 -48.18
N ASP A 147 26.88 41.10 -49.06
CA ASP A 147 26.36 40.83 -50.39
C ASP A 147 25.20 39.82 -50.40
N GLY A 148 24.75 39.35 -49.21
CA GLY A 148 23.69 38.36 -49.01
C GLY A 148 24.09 36.92 -49.34
N LYS A 149 25.32 36.68 -49.78
CA LYS A 149 25.84 35.34 -50.06
C LYS A 149 26.31 34.65 -48.78
N PRO A 150 26.29 33.31 -48.73
CA PRO A 150 26.88 32.59 -47.62
C PRO A 150 28.36 32.90 -47.46
N ALA A 151 28.76 33.46 -46.33
CA ALA A 151 30.13 33.77 -45.97
C ALA A 151 30.73 32.73 -45.04
N GLY A 152 29.91 31.89 -44.47
CA GLY A 152 30.32 30.87 -43.54
C GLY A 152 29.12 30.16 -42.91
N LEU A 153 29.38 29.34 -41.89
CA LEU A 153 28.42 28.56 -41.14
C LEU A 153 28.71 28.70 -39.65
N TYR A 154 27.70 28.92 -38.82
CA TYR A 154 27.82 28.67 -37.40
C TYR A 154 27.16 27.35 -37.01
N CYS A 155 27.71 26.69 -36.02
CA CYS A 155 27.21 25.46 -35.48
C CYS A 155 27.19 25.55 -33.95
N ALA A 156 26.00 25.54 -33.37
CA ALA A 156 25.83 25.38 -31.94
C ALA A 156 25.58 23.89 -31.66
N PHE A 157 26.21 23.35 -30.65
CA PHE A 157 26.00 21.93 -30.30
C PHE A 157 25.95 21.73 -28.79
N SER A 158 25.22 20.66 -28.38
CA SER A 158 25.11 20.24 -27.00
C SER A 158 25.25 18.71 -26.92
N GLU A 159 25.73 18.25 -25.79
CA GLU A 159 25.79 16.82 -25.50
C GLU A 159 24.39 16.23 -25.41
N VAL A 160 24.13 15.19 -26.20
CA VAL A 160 22.84 14.48 -26.20
C VAL A 160 22.74 13.55 -24.98
N HIS A 161 23.86 13.05 -24.46
CA HIS A 161 23.89 12.14 -23.31
C HIS A 161 23.26 12.77 -22.05
N ALA A 162 23.61 14.02 -21.75
CA ALA A 162 23.05 14.71 -20.58
C ALA A 162 21.53 14.86 -20.67
N GLN A 163 21.00 15.14 -21.85
CA GLN A 163 19.56 15.24 -22.07
C GLN A 163 18.88 13.86 -22.01
N ILE A 164 19.49 12.84 -22.64
CA ILE A 164 18.95 11.46 -22.58
C ILE A 164 18.98 10.93 -21.15
N ASP A 165 20.02 11.19 -20.38
CA ASP A 165 20.11 10.76 -18.98
C ASP A 165 19.09 11.47 -18.11
N LEU A 166 18.83 12.75 -18.36
CA LEU A 166 17.74 13.48 -17.71
C LEU A 166 16.36 12.90 -18.09
N GLU A 167 16.11 12.68 -19.38
CA GLU A 167 14.87 12.08 -19.88
C GLU A 167 14.67 10.66 -19.31
N ARG A 168 15.73 9.85 -19.24
CA ARG A 168 15.69 8.53 -18.61
C ARG A 168 15.41 8.62 -17.11
N SER A 169 16.02 9.58 -16.42
CA SER A 169 15.80 9.80 -15.00
C SER A 169 14.36 10.21 -14.71
N ILE A 170 13.80 11.09 -15.53
CA ILE A 170 12.39 11.50 -15.44
C ILE A 170 11.48 10.31 -15.73
N ALA A 171 11.69 9.61 -16.84
CA ALA A 171 10.89 8.45 -17.22
C ALA A 171 10.95 7.32 -16.17
N LEU A 172 12.16 7.08 -15.62
CA LEU A 172 12.33 6.12 -14.53
C LEU A 172 11.58 6.55 -13.26
N SER A 173 11.65 7.84 -12.92
CA SER A 173 10.95 8.39 -11.76
C SER A 173 9.44 8.29 -11.92
N GLU A 174 8.91 8.60 -13.11
CA GLU A 174 7.49 8.44 -13.42
C GLU A 174 7.06 6.97 -13.39
N ALA A 175 7.84 6.07 -14.00
CA ALA A 175 7.56 4.64 -13.98
C ALA A 175 7.59 4.07 -12.55
N LEU A 176 8.61 4.41 -11.76
CA LEU A 176 8.69 3.98 -10.35
C LEU A 176 7.53 4.52 -9.51
N PHE A 177 7.05 5.72 -9.82
CA PHE A 177 5.96 6.32 -9.08
C PHE A 177 4.59 5.79 -9.53
N ASP A 178 4.31 5.76 -10.83
CA ASP A 178 2.97 5.47 -11.35
C ASP A 178 2.70 3.99 -11.64
N ASP A 179 3.71 3.25 -12.10
CA ASP A 179 3.60 1.82 -12.41
C ASP A 179 3.96 0.94 -11.21
N ALA A 180 4.36 1.54 -10.09
CA ALA A 180 4.60 0.79 -8.87
C ALA A 180 3.36 0.01 -8.43
N SER A 181 3.56 -1.25 -8.03
CA SER A 181 2.53 -2.09 -7.40
C SER A 181 2.22 -1.67 -5.94
N TRP A 182 2.76 -0.55 -5.50
CA TRP A 182 2.63 0.02 -4.17
C TRP A 182 1.88 1.34 -4.25
N GLY A 183 1.05 1.62 -3.25
CA GLY A 183 0.51 2.95 -3.05
C GLY A 183 1.61 3.88 -2.56
N VAL A 184 1.81 5.00 -3.24
CA VAL A 184 2.75 6.04 -2.84
C VAL A 184 1.98 7.35 -2.68
N VAL A 185 2.08 7.93 -1.50
CA VAL A 185 1.47 9.21 -1.15
C VAL A 185 2.53 10.08 -0.49
N LEU A 186 2.75 11.27 -1.01
CA LEU A 186 3.51 12.30 -0.31
C LEU A 186 2.55 13.13 0.50
N VAL A 187 2.75 13.15 1.80
CA VAL A 187 1.93 13.88 2.77
C VAL A 187 2.74 15.09 3.24
N ASP A 188 2.15 16.27 3.24
CA ASP A 188 2.77 17.49 3.72
C ASP A 188 2.87 17.56 5.26
N ALA A 189 3.36 18.67 5.78
CA ALA A 189 3.49 18.88 7.23
C ALA A 189 2.14 18.99 7.96
N ASP A 190 1.06 19.30 7.24
CA ASP A 190 -0.32 19.37 7.76
C ASP A 190 -1.07 18.04 7.60
N LEU A 191 -0.35 16.95 7.32
CA LEU A 191 -0.87 15.60 7.08
C LEU A 191 -1.86 15.50 5.93
N ARG A 192 -1.68 16.35 4.88
CA ARG A 192 -2.52 16.32 3.68
C ARG A 192 -1.77 15.70 2.52
N PRO A 193 -2.39 14.82 1.74
CA PRO A 193 -1.78 14.29 0.52
C PRO A 193 -1.47 15.40 -0.48
N ALA A 194 -0.20 15.60 -0.79
CA ALA A 194 0.29 16.55 -1.78
C ALA A 194 0.55 15.89 -3.15
N VAL A 195 0.98 14.62 -3.15
CA VAL A 195 1.21 13.83 -4.36
C VAL A 195 0.70 12.40 -4.13
N VAL A 196 0.07 11.81 -5.14
CA VAL A 196 -0.54 10.48 -5.07
C VAL A 196 -0.31 9.73 -6.38
N ASN A 197 0.22 8.52 -6.32
CA ASN A 197 0.34 7.68 -7.51
C ASN A 197 -0.99 7.00 -7.89
N ALA A 198 -1.03 6.40 -9.08
CA ALA A 198 -2.22 5.73 -9.58
C ALA A 198 -2.67 4.56 -8.69
N HIS A 199 -1.74 3.84 -8.09
CA HIS A 199 -2.04 2.70 -7.22
C HIS A 199 -2.69 3.16 -5.92
N ALA A 200 -2.16 4.18 -5.26
CA ALA A 200 -2.73 4.74 -4.04
C ALA A 200 -4.14 5.31 -4.27
N ALA A 201 -4.36 6.05 -5.36
CA ALA A 201 -5.67 6.58 -5.70
C ALA A 201 -6.72 5.47 -5.86
N ARG A 202 -6.38 4.38 -6.56
CA ARG A 202 -7.24 3.20 -6.69
C ARG A 202 -7.50 2.51 -5.36
N ALA A 203 -6.48 2.35 -4.52
CA ALA A 203 -6.60 1.74 -3.20
C ALA A 203 -7.49 2.56 -2.26
N LEU A 204 -7.44 3.89 -2.37
CA LEU A 204 -8.31 4.84 -1.66
C LEU A 204 -9.73 4.93 -2.26
N GLY A 205 -9.99 4.26 -3.38
CA GLY A 205 -11.30 4.22 -4.03
C GLY A 205 -11.72 5.52 -4.69
N THR A 206 -10.78 6.41 -5.03
CA THR A 206 -11.07 7.74 -5.59
C THR A 206 -10.03 8.16 -6.63
N GLY A 207 -10.32 9.23 -7.39
CA GLY A 207 -9.39 9.78 -8.39
C GLY A 207 -8.25 10.58 -7.73
N ARG A 208 -7.10 10.67 -8.41
CA ARG A 208 -5.91 11.39 -7.90
C ARG A 208 -6.23 12.81 -7.43
N THR A 209 -6.90 13.60 -8.26
CA THR A 209 -7.24 15.00 -7.95
C THR A 209 -8.19 15.14 -6.77
N ALA A 210 -9.01 14.11 -6.52
CA ALA A 210 -9.94 14.11 -5.40
C ALA A 210 -9.30 13.71 -4.05
N VAL A 211 -8.05 13.21 -4.06
CA VAL A 211 -7.27 12.90 -2.86
C VAL A 211 -6.49 14.11 -2.36
N LEU A 212 -5.97 14.93 -3.30
CA LEU A 212 -5.02 16.01 -2.99
C LEU A 212 -5.61 17.05 -2.05
N GLY A 213 -4.85 17.42 -1.02
CA GLY A 213 -5.18 18.45 -0.03
C GLY A 213 -6.28 18.07 0.96
N ARG A 214 -6.86 16.86 0.87
CA ARG A 214 -7.94 16.43 1.78
C ARG A 214 -7.40 15.86 3.08
N PRO A 215 -8.09 16.06 4.21
CA PRO A 215 -7.76 15.35 5.45
C PRO A 215 -7.86 13.82 5.26
N LEU A 216 -6.99 13.06 5.93
CA LEU A 216 -7.00 11.60 5.86
C LEU A 216 -8.32 10.99 6.35
N GLY A 217 -8.99 11.64 7.34
CA GLY A 217 -10.30 11.23 7.83
C GLY A 217 -11.45 11.35 6.82
N ASP A 218 -11.26 12.12 5.74
CA ASP A 218 -12.24 12.18 4.64
C ASP A 218 -12.06 11.01 3.65
N LEU A 219 -10.85 10.45 3.61
CA LEU A 219 -10.46 9.36 2.70
C LEU A 219 -10.65 7.99 3.32
N LEU A 220 -10.39 7.89 4.62
CA LEU A 220 -10.48 6.66 5.39
C LEU A 220 -11.60 6.78 6.43
N THR A 221 -12.27 5.66 6.75
CA THR A 221 -13.34 5.60 7.76
C THR A 221 -12.84 5.02 9.08
N ARG A 222 -11.74 4.27 9.06
CA ARG A 222 -11.09 3.65 10.23
C ARG A 222 -9.59 3.64 10.05
N GLY A 223 -8.84 3.57 11.15
CA GLY A 223 -7.38 3.52 11.15
C GLY A 223 -6.73 4.88 10.84
N VAL A 224 -7.50 5.96 10.89
CA VAL A 224 -7.04 7.33 10.62
C VAL A 224 -6.07 7.76 11.70
N GLU A 225 -6.46 7.61 12.96
CA GLU A 225 -5.68 8.02 14.12
C GLU A 225 -4.30 7.31 14.17
N GLU A 226 -4.30 6.01 13.92
CA GLU A 226 -3.05 5.22 13.89
C GLU A 226 -2.12 5.68 12.74
N LEU A 227 -2.69 6.00 11.58
CA LEU A 227 -1.93 6.51 10.44
C LEU A 227 -1.40 7.92 10.70
N GLU A 228 -2.23 8.84 11.21
CA GLU A 228 -1.84 10.21 11.54
C GLU A 228 -0.77 10.24 12.64
N ASN A 229 -0.89 9.39 13.65
CA ASN A 229 0.13 9.24 14.69
C ASN A 229 1.46 8.74 14.10
N ALA A 230 1.43 7.76 13.19
CA ALA A 230 2.63 7.27 12.53
C ALA A 230 3.29 8.36 11.67
N LEU A 231 2.51 9.11 10.89
CA LEU A 231 3.01 10.22 10.07
C LEU A 231 3.61 11.34 10.92
N THR A 232 2.93 11.72 12.00
CA THR A 232 3.40 12.76 12.95
C THR A 232 4.72 12.33 13.61
N HIS A 233 4.82 11.07 14.03
CA HIS A 233 6.07 10.52 14.59
C HIS A 233 7.22 10.60 13.58
N VAL A 234 6.97 10.25 12.31
CA VAL A 234 7.99 10.31 11.26
C VAL A 234 8.44 11.75 10.99
N LEU A 235 7.52 12.72 11.01
CA LEU A 235 7.87 14.14 10.87
C LEU A 235 8.79 14.60 11.99
N ALA A 236 8.52 14.18 13.23
CA ALA A 236 9.29 14.59 14.42
C ALA A 236 10.61 13.84 14.55
N GLU A 237 10.59 12.51 14.51
CA GLU A 237 11.69 11.64 14.94
C GLU A 237 12.34 10.86 13.78
N GLY A 238 11.71 10.82 12.62
CA GLY A 238 12.16 10.05 11.46
C GLY A 238 11.44 8.71 11.29
N ALA A 239 11.76 8.02 10.19
CA ALA A 239 11.07 6.80 9.82
C ALA A 239 11.42 5.63 10.75
N PRO A 240 10.43 4.80 11.16
CA PRO A 240 10.68 3.59 11.92
C PRO A 240 11.45 2.57 11.07
N PRO A 241 12.27 1.70 11.71
CA PRO A 241 13.10 0.74 11.00
C PRO A 241 12.32 -0.39 10.30
N ALA A 242 11.06 -0.60 10.68
CA ALA A 242 10.23 -1.65 10.12
C ALA A 242 8.87 -1.10 9.64
N PRO A 243 8.32 -1.68 8.57
CA PRO A 243 6.97 -1.34 8.12
C PRO A 243 5.92 -1.67 9.18
N ALA A 244 4.92 -0.81 9.32
CA ALA A 244 3.75 -1.03 10.16
C ALA A 244 2.61 -1.69 9.38
N GLU A 245 1.83 -2.57 10.03
CA GLU A 245 0.60 -3.13 9.46
C GLU A 245 -0.59 -2.37 10.04
N LEU A 246 -1.26 -1.60 9.19
CA LEU A 246 -2.39 -0.76 9.57
C LEU A 246 -3.69 -1.31 9.00
N TRP A 247 -4.69 -1.48 9.87
CA TRP A 247 -6.04 -1.82 9.44
C TRP A 247 -6.85 -0.57 9.19
N VAL A 248 -7.24 -0.36 7.94
CA VAL A 248 -7.97 0.84 7.50
C VAL A 248 -9.35 0.47 6.97
N GLY A 249 -10.30 1.39 7.11
CA GLY A 249 -11.58 1.35 6.43
C GLY A 249 -11.53 2.26 5.20
N VAL A 250 -11.87 1.72 4.04
CA VAL A 250 -11.95 2.48 2.78
C VAL A 250 -13.37 2.48 2.27
N ARG A 251 -13.86 3.64 1.82
CA ARG A 251 -15.19 3.74 1.19
C ARG A 251 -15.15 3.15 -0.21
N GLY A 252 -16.05 2.22 -0.48
CA GLY A 252 -16.23 1.63 -1.82
C GLY A 252 -17.66 1.82 -2.29
N PRO A 253 -17.96 1.47 -3.56
CA PRO A 253 -19.30 1.57 -4.12
C PRO A 253 -20.33 0.69 -3.38
N ASP A 254 -19.88 -0.42 -2.81
CA ASP A 254 -20.72 -1.40 -2.08
C ASP A 254 -20.68 -1.18 -0.55
N GLY A 255 -20.16 -0.04 -0.07
CA GLY A 255 -20.01 0.29 1.34
C GLY A 255 -18.55 0.33 1.81
N GLU A 256 -18.36 0.27 3.14
CA GLU A 256 -17.04 0.28 3.76
C GLU A 256 -16.34 -1.06 3.54
N ARG A 257 -15.06 -1.01 3.11
CA ARG A 257 -14.19 -2.18 2.98
C ARG A 257 -13.03 -2.08 3.96
N ARG A 258 -12.86 -3.08 4.79
CA ARG A 258 -11.72 -3.19 5.69
C ARG A 258 -10.52 -3.75 4.94
N ARG A 259 -9.37 -3.06 5.01
CA ARG A 259 -8.12 -3.42 4.37
C ARG A 259 -6.98 -3.43 5.38
N CYS A 260 -6.01 -4.30 5.17
CA CYS A 260 -4.76 -4.30 5.91
C CYS A 260 -3.65 -3.80 4.98
N TRP A 261 -3.05 -2.65 5.31
CA TRP A 261 -1.96 -2.09 4.55
C TRP A 261 -0.65 -2.21 5.31
N ARG A 262 0.34 -2.85 4.68
CA ARG A 262 1.72 -2.82 5.15
C ARG A 262 2.32 -1.51 4.72
N SER A 263 2.56 -0.60 5.66
CA SER A 263 2.95 0.78 5.45
C SER A 263 4.40 1.01 5.84
N GLY A 264 5.16 1.62 4.95
CA GLY A 264 6.49 2.16 5.18
C GLY A 264 6.47 3.68 5.07
N PHE A 265 7.38 4.34 5.75
CA PHE A 265 7.43 5.79 5.81
C PHE A 265 8.83 6.31 5.52
N LEU A 266 8.92 7.45 4.86
CA LEU A 266 10.16 8.16 4.54
C LEU A 266 9.99 9.62 4.94
N ARG A 267 10.90 10.14 5.78
CA ARG A 267 10.93 11.58 6.08
C ARG A 267 11.54 12.32 4.90
N LEU A 268 10.83 13.28 4.36
CA LEU A 268 11.30 14.16 3.29
C LEU A 268 11.85 15.44 3.91
N ALA A 269 13.10 15.76 3.60
CA ALA A 269 13.76 16.97 4.05
C ALA A 269 14.30 17.76 2.85
N SER A 270 14.40 19.08 2.99
CA SER A 270 14.98 19.93 1.95
C SER A 270 16.47 19.64 1.79
N PRO A 271 16.95 19.28 0.59
CA PRO A 271 18.38 19.07 0.35
C PRO A 271 19.17 20.39 0.30
N LEU A 272 18.49 21.55 0.26
CA LEU A 272 19.10 22.87 0.08
C LEU A 272 19.22 23.66 1.39
N ALA A 273 18.68 23.15 2.49
CA ALA A 273 18.73 23.84 3.78
C ALA A 273 19.93 23.33 4.61
N GLU A 274 20.66 24.25 5.28
CA GLU A 274 21.72 23.88 6.24
C GLU A 274 21.16 23.05 7.41
N GLU A 275 19.94 23.36 7.85
CA GLU A 275 19.17 22.50 8.76
C GLU A 275 18.04 21.84 7.96
N PRO A 276 17.85 20.49 8.08
CA PRO A 276 16.84 19.78 7.31
C PRO A 276 15.44 20.15 7.78
N VAL A 277 14.80 21.07 7.06
CA VAL A 277 13.40 21.40 7.24
C VAL A 277 12.55 20.24 6.70
N PRO A 278 11.66 19.62 7.49
CA PRO A 278 10.79 18.56 7.01
C PRO A 278 9.80 19.11 5.97
N LEU A 279 9.87 18.55 4.76
CA LEU A 279 8.95 18.88 3.65
C LEU A 279 7.67 18.04 3.70
N GLY A 280 7.66 16.98 4.52
CA GLY A 280 6.58 16.04 4.63
C GLY A 280 7.04 14.60 4.81
N VAL A 281 6.14 13.67 4.57
CA VAL A 281 6.38 12.23 4.68
C VAL A 281 5.99 11.53 3.39
N GLY A 282 6.87 10.69 2.86
CA GLY A 282 6.53 9.69 1.88
C GLY A 282 5.90 8.49 2.59
N TRP A 283 4.64 8.24 2.33
CA TRP A 283 3.91 7.06 2.80
C TRP A 283 3.78 6.07 1.65
N LEU A 284 4.38 4.90 1.83
CA LEU A 284 4.33 3.79 0.90
C LEU A 284 3.52 2.67 1.52
N PHE A 285 2.58 2.08 0.80
CA PHE A 285 1.80 0.98 1.33
C PHE A 285 1.47 -0.08 0.29
N GLN A 286 1.31 -1.30 0.79
CA GLN A 286 0.87 -2.45 0.02
C GLN A 286 -0.35 -3.08 0.68
N ASP A 287 -1.37 -3.39 -0.11
CA ASP A 287 -2.53 -4.16 0.38
C ASP A 287 -2.12 -5.62 0.63
N VAL A 288 -2.10 -6.01 1.88
CA VAL A 288 -1.78 -7.38 2.33
C VAL A 288 -3.00 -8.07 2.96
N THR A 289 -4.21 -7.57 2.68
CA THR A 289 -5.46 -8.04 3.29
C THR A 289 -5.66 -9.53 3.09
N GLU A 290 -5.51 -10.02 1.85
CA GLU A 290 -5.69 -11.45 1.55
C GLU A 290 -4.66 -12.32 2.24
N ALA A 291 -3.39 -11.89 2.27
CA ALA A 291 -2.34 -12.61 2.97
C ALA A 291 -2.64 -12.70 4.48
N LYS A 292 -3.08 -11.59 5.10
CA LYS A 292 -3.43 -11.56 6.52
C LYS A 292 -4.67 -12.38 6.85
N GLN A 293 -5.68 -12.35 6.00
CA GLN A 293 -6.85 -13.21 6.16
C GLN A 293 -6.45 -14.69 6.06
N GLY A 294 -5.62 -15.06 5.09
CA GLY A 294 -5.10 -16.42 4.95
C GLY A 294 -4.22 -16.86 6.15
N GLU A 295 -3.40 -15.96 6.70
CA GLU A 295 -2.64 -16.22 7.93
C GLU A 295 -3.57 -16.47 9.12
N GLN A 296 -4.62 -15.65 9.29
CA GLN A 296 -5.60 -15.79 10.37
C GLN A 296 -6.40 -17.09 10.22
N GLU A 297 -6.86 -17.42 9.01
CA GLU A 297 -7.56 -18.67 8.73
C GLU A 297 -6.66 -19.88 9.00
N SER A 298 -5.41 -19.85 8.52
CA SER A 298 -4.43 -20.91 8.76
C SER A 298 -4.11 -21.08 10.25
N ALA A 299 -4.06 -19.99 11.01
CA ALA A 299 -3.85 -20.03 12.46
C ALA A 299 -5.06 -20.65 13.17
N LEU A 300 -6.27 -20.29 12.75
CA LEU A 300 -7.50 -20.85 13.28
C LEU A 300 -7.59 -22.36 13.02
N LEU A 301 -7.31 -22.80 11.79
CA LEU A 301 -7.31 -24.22 11.44
C LEU A 301 -6.27 -25.01 12.24
N ARG A 302 -5.06 -24.47 12.40
CA ARG A 302 -4.01 -25.08 13.25
C ARG A 302 -4.44 -25.16 14.72
N PHE A 303 -5.07 -24.11 15.24
CA PHE A 303 -5.59 -24.13 16.61
C PHE A 303 -6.64 -25.25 16.77
N ARG A 304 -7.62 -25.33 15.87
CA ARG A 304 -8.66 -26.38 15.88
C ARG A 304 -8.07 -27.79 15.79
N ALA A 305 -7.12 -28.01 14.89
CA ALA A 305 -6.42 -29.29 14.77
C ALA A 305 -5.69 -29.68 16.06
N ASN A 306 -5.03 -28.72 16.70
CA ASN A 306 -4.37 -28.94 17.99
C ASN A 306 -5.37 -29.26 19.10
N GLN A 307 -6.52 -28.62 19.14
CA GLN A 307 -7.58 -28.95 20.13
C GLN A 307 -8.10 -30.36 19.94
N LEU A 308 -8.37 -30.78 18.69
CA LEU A 308 -8.78 -32.15 18.40
C LEU A 308 -7.71 -33.18 18.82
N HIS A 309 -6.44 -32.89 18.56
CA HIS A 309 -5.33 -33.76 18.95
C HIS A 309 -5.19 -33.86 20.48
N ARG A 310 -5.25 -32.75 21.20
CA ARG A 310 -5.18 -32.70 22.66
C ARG A 310 -6.38 -33.42 23.27
N ALA A 311 -7.58 -33.19 22.74
CA ALA A 311 -8.80 -33.90 23.16
C ALA A 311 -8.66 -35.41 22.99
N ALA A 312 -8.17 -35.88 21.84
CA ALA A 312 -7.97 -37.30 21.59
C ALA A 312 -6.98 -37.95 22.56
N ARG A 313 -5.89 -37.24 22.90
CA ARG A 313 -4.94 -37.74 23.90
C ARG A 313 -5.53 -37.78 25.31
N ALA A 314 -6.25 -36.73 25.73
CA ALA A 314 -6.90 -36.69 27.03
C ALA A 314 -8.00 -37.73 27.14
N ALA A 315 -8.81 -37.92 26.10
CA ALA A 315 -9.86 -38.93 26.05
C ALA A 315 -9.34 -40.38 26.12
N ALA A 316 -8.12 -40.61 25.59
CA ALA A 316 -7.47 -41.94 25.66
C ALA A 316 -7.02 -42.35 27.07
N GLU A 317 -6.91 -41.39 27.98
CA GLU A 317 -6.55 -41.62 29.38
C GLU A 317 -7.80 -41.81 30.27
N CYS A 318 -9.01 -41.60 29.73
CA CYS A 318 -10.26 -41.80 30.49
C CYS A 318 -10.61 -43.28 30.60
N GLU A 319 -10.90 -43.76 31.78
CA GLU A 319 -11.40 -45.14 32.01
C GLU A 319 -12.86 -45.29 31.58
N ASP A 320 -13.67 -44.23 31.75
CA ASP A 320 -15.06 -44.20 31.32
C ASP A 320 -15.16 -43.59 29.91
N PRO A 321 -15.65 -44.36 28.92
CA PRO A 321 -15.87 -43.83 27.58
C PRO A 321 -16.90 -42.68 27.52
N ALA A 322 -17.84 -42.58 28.46
CA ALA A 322 -18.77 -41.45 28.53
C ALA A 322 -18.04 -40.16 28.96
N GLU A 323 -17.06 -40.26 29.88
CA GLU A 323 -16.18 -39.15 30.24
C GLU A 323 -15.32 -38.74 29.05
N ALA A 324 -14.79 -39.71 28.30
CA ALA A 324 -14.03 -39.42 27.09
C ALA A 324 -14.84 -38.59 26.07
N ALA A 325 -16.15 -38.82 25.93
CA ALA A 325 -17.01 -38.01 25.07
C ALA A 325 -17.10 -36.55 25.56
N THR A 326 -17.19 -36.30 26.87
CA THR A 326 -17.23 -34.94 27.43
C THR A 326 -15.89 -34.24 27.31
N VAL A 327 -14.77 -34.96 27.41
CA VAL A 327 -13.43 -34.40 27.13
C VAL A 327 -13.34 -33.85 25.70
N HIS A 328 -13.83 -34.58 24.71
CA HIS A 328 -13.88 -34.07 23.34
C HIS A 328 -14.71 -32.79 23.22
N LEU A 329 -15.85 -32.74 23.94
CA LEU A 329 -16.73 -31.57 23.95
C LEU A 329 -16.04 -30.35 24.58
N ASP A 330 -15.40 -30.50 25.74
CA ASP A 330 -14.77 -29.41 26.49
C ASP A 330 -13.58 -28.80 25.74
N PHE A 331 -12.76 -29.65 25.12
CA PHE A 331 -11.70 -29.14 24.27
C PHE A 331 -12.22 -28.40 23.02
N ALA A 332 -13.30 -28.90 22.43
CA ALA A 332 -13.90 -28.27 21.27
C ALA A 332 -14.56 -26.93 21.61
N LEU A 333 -15.16 -26.81 22.81
CA LEU A 333 -15.83 -25.59 23.24
C LEU A 333 -14.88 -24.39 23.32
N ALA A 334 -13.63 -24.64 23.71
CA ALA A 334 -12.62 -23.58 23.88
C ALA A 334 -12.41 -22.78 22.58
N GLY A 335 -12.80 -21.50 22.60
CA GLY A 335 -12.67 -20.59 21.46
C GLY A 335 -13.68 -20.83 20.31
N PHE A 336 -14.53 -21.86 20.39
CA PHE A 336 -15.46 -22.22 19.34
C PHE A 336 -16.91 -21.81 19.62
N ALA A 337 -17.41 -22.07 20.84
CA ALA A 337 -18.75 -21.72 21.23
C ALA A 337 -18.79 -21.30 22.72
N ASP A 338 -19.88 -20.71 23.16
CA ASP A 338 -20.08 -20.30 24.55
C ASP A 338 -20.74 -21.40 25.35
N HIS A 339 -21.64 -22.17 24.73
CA HIS A 339 -22.30 -23.30 25.33
C HIS A 339 -22.34 -24.50 24.37
N ALA A 340 -22.42 -25.70 24.94
CA ALA A 340 -22.65 -26.90 24.19
C ALA A 340 -23.66 -27.82 24.93
N LEU A 341 -24.47 -28.54 24.17
CA LEU A 341 -25.48 -29.48 24.66
C LEU A 341 -25.32 -30.79 23.92
N VAL A 342 -25.47 -31.89 24.63
CA VAL A 342 -25.46 -33.24 24.05
C VAL A 342 -26.79 -33.92 24.36
N ASP A 343 -27.56 -34.21 23.32
CA ASP A 343 -28.84 -34.84 23.40
C ASP A 343 -28.76 -36.21 22.71
N ARG A 344 -29.07 -37.31 23.43
CA ARG A 344 -29.05 -38.68 22.91
C ARG A 344 -30.44 -39.12 22.48
N VAL A 345 -30.52 -39.99 21.47
CA VAL A 345 -31.76 -40.66 21.04
C VAL A 345 -32.08 -41.77 22.01
N THR A 346 -33.30 -41.77 22.55
CA THR A 346 -33.83 -42.87 23.40
C THR A 346 -34.81 -43.75 22.62
N GLY A 347 -34.68 -45.08 22.77
CA GLY A 347 -35.63 -46.01 22.16
C GLY A 347 -35.10 -46.87 21.01
N GLY A 348 -33.80 -47.17 21.04
CA GLY A 348 -33.12 -47.96 20.01
C GLY A 348 -32.59 -47.12 18.87
N ALA A 349 -31.42 -47.53 18.34
CA ALA A 349 -30.87 -46.92 17.15
C ALA A 349 -31.93 -46.88 16.06
N VAL A 350 -32.20 -45.69 15.51
CA VAL A 350 -33.01 -45.56 14.29
C VAL A 350 -32.19 -46.18 13.16
N ALA A 351 -32.34 -47.49 12.97
CA ALA A 351 -31.96 -48.15 11.75
C ALA A 351 -33.10 -47.85 10.77
N ASP A 352 -32.79 -47.19 9.69
CA ASP A 352 -33.61 -46.85 8.52
C ASP A 352 -35.13 -46.79 8.77
N ALA A 353 -35.61 -45.55 8.82
CA ALA A 353 -36.99 -45.19 9.07
C ALA A 353 -37.94 -45.70 8.00
N GLN A 354 -38.82 -46.58 8.36
CA GLN A 354 -40.04 -46.84 7.63
C GLN A 354 -41.34 -46.71 8.44
N GLU A 355 -41.27 -46.43 9.78
CA GLU A 355 -42.45 -45.97 10.52
C GLU A 355 -42.02 -45.00 11.62
N ALA A 356 -42.35 -43.73 11.47
CA ALA A 356 -41.86 -42.61 12.26
C ALA A 356 -42.54 -42.55 13.65
N ALA A 357 -42.01 -43.25 14.60
CA ALA A 357 -42.20 -42.82 15.98
C ALA A 357 -41.44 -41.52 16.22
N PRO A 358 -41.99 -40.51 16.91
CA PRO A 358 -41.29 -39.24 17.13
C PRO A 358 -39.97 -39.49 17.87
N VAL A 359 -38.87 -38.99 17.29
CA VAL A 359 -37.53 -39.08 17.89
C VAL A 359 -37.57 -38.46 19.29
N ARG A 360 -37.29 -39.28 20.31
CA ARG A 360 -37.19 -38.80 21.69
C ARG A 360 -35.74 -38.56 22.03
N LEU A 361 -35.46 -37.34 22.51
CA LEU A 361 -34.12 -36.94 22.91
C LEU A 361 -34.01 -36.78 24.42
N VAL A 362 -32.87 -37.16 24.96
CA VAL A 362 -32.53 -37.05 26.38
C VAL A 362 -31.21 -36.29 26.47
N ARG A 363 -31.19 -35.20 27.23
CA ARG A 363 -29.96 -34.43 27.46
C ARG A 363 -29.05 -35.16 28.43
N VAL A 364 -27.89 -35.53 27.97
CA VAL A 364 -26.89 -36.27 28.76
C VAL A 364 -25.73 -35.40 29.22
N ALA A 365 -25.43 -34.29 28.50
CA ALA A 365 -24.43 -33.33 28.92
C ALA A 365 -24.82 -31.92 28.53
N ALA A 366 -24.43 -30.96 29.33
CA ALA A 366 -24.57 -29.52 29.06
C ALA A 366 -23.43 -28.76 29.73
N THR A 367 -22.95 -27.70 29.07
CA THR A 367 -22.04 -26.75 29.70
C THR A 367 -22.81 -25.95 30.76
N PRO A 368 -22.19 -25.59 31.90
CA PRO A 368 -22.84 -24.80 32.94
C PRO A 368 -23.30 -23.44 32.41
N SER A 369 -24.51 -23.04 32.78
CA SER A 369 -25.09 -21.74 32.37
C SER A 369 -24.47 -20.53 33.10
N GLY A 370 -23.61 -20.74 34.07
CA GLY A 370 -23.13 -19.68 34.99
C GLY A 370 -21.65 -19.39 34.99
N GLY A 371 -20.88 -19.89 34.02
CA GLY A 371 -19.43 -19.60 33.90
C GLY A 371 -18.63 -20.76 33.27
N PRO A 372 -17.35 -20.53 33.00
CA PRO A 372 -16.48 -21.55 32.42
C PRO A 372 -16.31 -22.71 33.41
N GLY A 373 -16.73 -23.88 33.02
CA GLY A 373 -16.55 -25.10 33.76
C GLY A 373 -16.70 -26.32 32.85
N PRO A 374 -16.26 -27.51 33.29
CA PRO A 374 -16.40 -28.72 32.51
C PRO A 374 -17.88 -29.02 32.27
N SER A 375 -18.19 -29.65 31.12
CA SER A 375 -19.53 -30.09 30.80
C SER A 375 -20.02 -31.10 31.82
N ALA A 376 -21.13 -30.80 32.47
CA ALA A 376 -21.72 -31.70 33.48
C ALA A 376 -22.50 -32.81 32.79
N LEU A 377 -22.16 -34.06 33.12
CA LEU A 377 -22.97 -35.23 32.80
C LEU A 377 -24.19 -35.25 33.68
N THR A 378 -25.41 -35.32 33.10
CA THR A 378 -26.66 -35.41 33.83
C THR A 378 -27.02 -36.85 34.25
N GLY A 379 -26.00 -37.75 34.23
CA GLY A 379 -26.16 -39.20 34.47
C GLY A 379 -26.54 -39.95 33.21
N LEU A 380 -26.36 -41.28 33.22
CA LEU A 380 -26.68 -42.15 32.07
C LEU A 380 -28.16 -42.13 31.67
N ALA A 381 -29.08 -41.85 32.60
CA ALA A 381 -30.51 -41.72 32.33
C ALA A 381 -30.89 -40.41 31.62
N GLY A 382 -30.07 -39.34 31.77
CA GLY A 382 -30.28 -38.03 31.17
C GLY A 382 -31.61 -37.36 31.57
N LEU A 383 -31.81 -36.13 31.07
CA LEU A 383 -33.05 -35.38 31.26
C LEU A 383 -33.88 -35.42 29.96
N PRO A 384 -35.12 -35.92 29.96
CA PRO A 384 -35.97 -35.91 28.76
C PRO A 384 -36.17 -34.48 28.23
N VAL A 385 -35.87 -34.27 26.95
CA VAL A 385 -36.04 -32.97 26.29
C VAL A 385 -37.11 -33.11 25.22
N ARG A 386 -38.14 -32.26 25.30
CA ARG A 386 -39.16 -32.14 24.25
C ARG A 386 -38.93 -30.91 23.44
N TYR A 387 -38.54 -31.10 22.20
CA TYR A 387 -38.37 -30.01 21.21
C TYR A 387 -39.62 -29.86 20.35
N GLY A 388 -39.94 -28.65 19.99
CA GLY A 388 -41.01 -28.34 19.03
C GLY A 388 -40.65 -28.83 17.62
N GLU A 389 -41.69 -29.00 16.81
CA GLU A 389 -41.50 -29.32 15.39
C GLU A 389 -40.62 -28.30 14.69
N GLY A 390 -39.72 -28.75 13.79
CA GLY A 390 -38.78 -27.89 13.11
C GLY A 390 -37.58 -27.45 13.95
N HIS A 391 -37.40 -27.96 15.17
CA HIS A 391 -36.20 -27.65 15.97
C HIS A 391 -34.90 -28.10 15.27
N PRO A 392 -33.84 -27.29 15.26
CA PRO A 392 -32.58 -27.59 14.54
C PRO A 392 -31.97 -28.96 14.93
N ALA A 393 -32.02 -29.35 16.19
CA ALA A 393 -31.53 -30.65 16.64
C ALA A 393 -32.32 -31.81 16.01
N LEU A 394 -33.65 -31.70 15.89
CA LEU A 394 -34.48 -32.72 15.23
C LEU A 394 -34.23 -32.77 13.72
N GLN A 395 -34.07 -31.61 13.10
CA GLN A 395 -33.68 -31.51 11.68
C GLN A 395 -32.33 -32.18 11.42
N CYS A 396 -31.34 -31.96 12.32
CA CYS A 396 -30.01 -32.54 12.26
C CYS A 396 -30.08 -34.09 12.29
N VAL A 397 -30.87 -34.65 13.18
CA VAL A 397 -31.11 -36.11 13.27
C VAL A 397 -31.80 -36.64 12.01
N ALA A 398 -32.86 -35.96 11.55
CA ALA A 398 -33.65 -36.38 10.38
C ALA A 398 -32.83 -36.33 9.08
N ARG A 399 -31.94 -35.33 8.93
CA ARG A 399 -31.10 -35.14 7.73
C ARG A 399 -29.77 -35.89 7.80
N ALA A 400 -29.44 -36.48 8.96
CA ALA A 400 -28.14 -37.09 9.24
C ALA A 400 -26.95 -36.18 8.88
N GLY A 401 -27.10 -34.86 9.05
CA GLY A 401 -26.12 -33.85 8.69
C GLY A 401 -26.20 -32.63 9.61
N SER A 402 -25.20 -31.74 9.55
CA SER A 402 -25.16 -30.54 10.37
C SER A 402 -26.23 -29.50 9.96
N VAL A 403 -26.77 -28.80 10.97
CA VAL A 403 -27.79 -27.76 10.78
C VAL A 403 -27.35 -26.50 11.52
N ARG A 404 -27.31 -25.38 10.80
CA ARG A 404 -27.03 -24.04 11.35
C ARG A 404 -28.36 -23.31 11.54
N ALA A 405 -28.47 -22.56 12.62
CA ALA A 405 -29.62 -21.70 12.90
C ALA A 405 -29.15 -20.41 13.58
N GLY A 406 -29.89 -19.35 13.41
CA GLY A 406 -29.62 -18.06 14.05
C GLY A 406 -30.90 -17.27 14.23
N ALA A 407 -30.92 -16.40 15.22
CA ALA A 407 -32.02 -15.47 15.45
C ALA A 407 -32.11 -14.36 14.37
N GLY A 408 -31.06 -14.21 13.54
CA GLY A 408 -30.99 -13.13 12.57
C GLY A 408 -30.67 -11.76 13.21
N SER A 409 -30.91 -10.69 12.47
CA SER A 409 -30.72 -9.31 12.96
C SER A 409 -32.00 -8.81 13.64
N VAL A 410 -32.39 -9.47 14.74
CA VAL A 410 -33.58 -9.11 15.53
C VAL A 410 -33.17 -8.39 16.82
N PRO A 411 -34.07 -7.61 17.46
CA PRO A 411 -33.84 -7.04 18.78
C PRO A 411 -33.46 -8.10 19.83
N ALA A 412 -32.73 -7.67 20.87
CA ALA A 412 -32.22 -8.58 21.90
C ALA A 412 -33.32 -9.36 22.63
N ASP A 413 -34.51 -8.77 22.78
CA ASP A 413 -35.66 -9.42 23.43
C ASP A 413 -36.22 -10.56 22.58
N GLU A 414 -36.36 -10.33 21.27
CA GLU A 414 -36.79 -11.36 20.32
C GLU A 414 -35.77 -12.50 20.21
N ALA A 415 -34.46 -12.15 20.24
CA ALA A 415 -33.40 -13.15 20.26
C ALA A 415 -33.45 -14.03 21.51
N ARG A 416 -33.75 -13.45 22.69
CA ARG A 416 -33.95 -14.20 23.93
C ARG A 416 -35.18 -15.11 23.85
N GLU A 417 -36.28 -14.64 23.30
CA GLU A 417 -37.48 -15.46 23.10
C GLU A 417 -37.21 -16.62 22.12
N TRP A 418 -36.47 -16.35 21.04
CA TRP A 418 -36.03 -17.35 20.08
C TRP A 418 -35.19 -18.48 20.75
N ALA A 419 -34.28 -18.09 21.66
CA ALA A 419 -33.49 -19.06 22.43
C ALA A 419 -34.33 -19.87 23.41
N ARG A 420 -35.21 -19.20 24.19
CA ARG A 420 -36.12 -19.85 25.16
C ARG A 420 -37.04 -20.85 24.49
N ALA A 421 -37.62 -20.48 23.35
CA ALA A 421 -38.49 -21.36 22.58
C ALA A 421 -37.79 -22.68 22.17
N ARG A 422 -36.43 -22.64 22.06
CA ARG A 422 -35.58 -23.78 21.73
C ARG A 422 -34.94 -24.46 22.94
N ARG A 423 -35.26 -24.00 24.16
CA ARG A 423 -34.67 -24.49 25.41
C ARG A 423 -33.14 -24.36 25.45
N TRP A 424 -32.63 -23.26 24.86
CA TRP A 424 -31.24 -22.87 24.86
C TRP A 424 -31.02 -21.74 25.90
N PRO A 425 -29.76 -21.51 26.34
CA PRO A 425 -29.40 -20.33 27.13
C PRO A 425 -29.89 -19.05 26.48
N GLU A 426 -30.36 -18.08 27.31
CA GLU A 426 -31.04 -16.87 26.83
C GLU A 426 -30.16 -15.93 26.02
N ASP A 427 -28.84 -15.97 26.20
CA ASP A 427 -27.82 -15.22 25.47
C ASP A 427 -27.52 -15.78 24.08
N THR A 428 -28.11 -16.93 23.74
CA THR A 428 -27.86 -17.61 22.45
C THR A 428 -28.48 -16.86 21.29
N VAL A 429 -27.66 -16.57 20.28
CA VAL A 429 -28.05 -15.93 19.00
C VAL A 429 -27.81 -16.85 17.83
N HIS A 430 -26.77 -17.71 17.91
CA HIS A 430 -26.39 -18.64 16.85
C HIS A 430 -26.23 -20.04 17.37
N ALA A 431 -26.66 -21.00 16.59
CA ALA A 431 -26.57 -22.42 16.91
C ALA A 431 -26.05 -23.25 15.74
N LEU A 432 -25.30 -24.29 16.06
CA LEU A 432 -24.82 -25.31 15.14
C LEU A 432 -25.04 -26.67 15.76
N CYS A 433 -25.89 -27.47 15.13
CA CYS A 433 -26.16 -28.85 15.52
C CYS A 433 -25.36 -29.80 14.61
N ALA A 434 -24.67 -30.79 15.19
CA ALA A 434 -23.97 -31.84 14.46
C ALA A 434 -24.42 -33.20 14.96
N VAL A 435 -24.70 -34.13 14.04
CA VAL A 435 -25.22 -35.45 14.36
C VAL A 435 -24.13 -36.34 14.95
N LEU A 436 -24.45 -37.02 16.05
CA LEU A 436 -23.60 -38.07 16.66
C LEU A 436 -23.94 -39.41 15.99
N ARG A 437 -23.07 -39.87 15.11
CA ARG A 437 -23.29 -41.09 14.34
C ARG A 437 -22.08 -42.03 14.45
N SER A 438 -22.32 -43.29 14.79
CA SER A 438 -21.33 -44.35 14.84
C SER A 438 -21.88 -45.63 14.24
N ARG A 439 -21.08 -46.35 13.46
CA ARG A 439 -21.44 -47.66 12.84
C ARG A 439 -22.78 -47.63 12.10
N GLY A 440 -23.09 -46.54 11.39
CA GLY A 440 -24.34 -46.36 10.67
C GLY A 440 -25.55 -45.99 11.54
N ARG A 441 -25.42 -45.93 12.86
CA ARG A 441 -26.48 -45.61 13.82
C ARG A 441 -26.39 -44.15 14.27
N THR A 442 -27.53 -43.47 14.35
CA THR A 442 -27.64 -42.16 14.96
C THR A 442 -27.80 -42.30 16.46
N LEU A 443 -26.83 -41.82 17.22
CA LEU A 443 -26.79 -41.87 18.68
C LEU A 443 -27.39 -40.64 19.34
N GLY A 444 -27.37 -39.50 18.63
CA GLY A 444 -27.82 -38.21 19.16
C GLY A 444 -27.38 -37.02 18.35
N VAL A 445 -27.32 -35.85 19.00
CA VAL A 445 -26.90 -34.59 18.44
C VAL A 445 -26.08 -33.82 19.46
N VAL A 446 -25.00 -33.19 19.02
CA VAL A 446 -24.29 -32.15 19.77
C VAL A 446 -24.68 -30.79 19.19
N THR A 447 -25.01 -29.86 20.07
CA THR A 447 -25.39 -28.48 19.70
C THR A 447 -24.41 -27.51 20.31
N PHE A 448 -23.74 -26.70 19.47
CA PHE A 448 -22.88 -25.62 19.87
C PHE A 448 -23.65 -24.30 19.74
N LEU A 449 -23.51 -23.42 20.73
CA LEU A 449 -24.28 -22.18 20.85
C LEU A 449 -23.35 -21.01 21.05
N ARG A 450 -23.63 -19.88 20.35
CA ARG A 450 -22.91 -18.61 20.45
C ARG A 450 -23.85 -17.47 20.81
N GLY A 451 -23.38 -16.58 21.67
CA GLY A 451 -24.03 -15.32 21.99
C GLY A 451 -23.80 -14.24 20.94
N GLY A 452 -24.44 -13.08 21.13
CA GLY A 452 -24.41 -11.97 20.16
C GLY A 452 -23.04 -11.30 19.97
N SER A 453 -22.08 -11.54 20.85
CA SER A 453 -20.71 -11.02 20.71
C SER A 453 -19.86 -11.81 19.70
N ARG A 454 -20.31 -12.99 19.28
CA ARG A 454 -19.61 -13.85 18.32
C ARG A 454 -20.25 -13.80 16.93
N THR A 455 -19.44 -14.06 15.91
CA THR A 455 -19.93 -14.21 14.55
C THR A 455 -20.79 -15.45 14.36
N PRO A 456 -21.75 -15.47 13.41
CA PRO A 456 -22.49 -16.65 13.04
C PRO A 456 -21.58 -17.83 12.70
N PHE A 457 -22.09 -19.06 12.88
CA PHE A 457 -21.36 -20.24 12.46
C PHE A 457 -21.27 -20.31 10.92
N GLU A 458 -20.08 -20.54 10.41
CA GLU A 458 -19.79 -20.68 8.99
C GLU A 458 -19.73 -22.16 8.56
N ARG A 459 -19.48 -22.40 7.26
CA ARG A 459 -19.34 -23.76 6.73
C ARG A 459 -18.11 -24.48 7.32
N THR A 460 -17.02 -23.76 7.52
CA THR A 460 -15.79 -24.27 8.14
C THR A 460 -15.99 -24.66 9.61
N ASP A 461 -16.90 -23.96 10.32
CA ASP A 461 -17.30 -24.31 11.67
C ASP A 461 -18.09 -25.63 11.69
N ALA A 462 -18.95 -25.85 10.68
CA ALA A 462 -19.71 -27.09 10.58
C ALA A 462 -18.80 -28.31 10.40
N VAL A 463 -17.77 -28.21 9.56
CA VAL A 463 -16.77 -29.28 9.39
C VAL A 463 -16.06 -29.60 10.70
N TYR A 464 -15.65 -28.59 11.47
CA TYR A 464 -15.04 -28.80 12.78
C TYR A 464 -15.98 -29.44 13.78
N ALA A 465 -17.25 -29.01 13.83
CA ALA A 465 -18.25 -29.59 14.70
C ALA A 465 -18.55 -31.07 14.35
N GLU A 466 -18.56 -31.41 13.06
CA GLU A 466 -18.70 -32.77 12.56
C GLU A 466 -17.54 -33.67 12.98
N ASP A 467 -16.31 -33.16 12.91
CA ASP A 467 -15.09 -33.83 13.37
C ASP A 467 -15.12 -34.13 14.87
N VAL A 468 -15.63 -33.20 15.67
CA VAL A 468 -15.88 -33.42 17.13
C VAL A 468 -16.95 -34.43 17.33
N ALA A 469 -18.08 -34.30 16.62
CA ALA A 469 -19.24 -35.20 16.75
C ALA A 469 -18.89 -36.67 16.45
N VAL A 470 -18.06 -36.92 15.43
CA VAL A 470 -17.60 -38.28 15.10
C VAL A 470 -16.80 -38.90 16.25
N ARG A 471 -15.91 -38.15 16.89
CA ARG A 471 -15.10 -38.62 18.01
C ARG A 471 -15.95 -38.87 19.26
N MET A 472 -16.84 -37.94 19.57
CA MET A 472 -17.81 -38.09 20.65
C MET A 472 -18.73 -39.32 20.43
N ALA A 473 -19.23 -39.49 19.19
CA ALA A 473 -20.08 -40.60 18.84
C ALA A 473 -19.36 -41.94 19.02
N ALA A 474 -18.08 -42.03 18.65
CA ALA A 474 -17.28 -43.24 18.85
C ALA A 474 -17.13 -43.60 20.37
N ALA A 475 -16.87 -42.59 21.20
CA ALA A 475 -16.76 -42.78 22.65
C ALA A 475 -18.10 -43.18 23.28
N LEU A 476 -19.20 -42.52 22.90
CA LEU A 476 -20.53 -42.86 23.40
C LEU A 476 -21.00 -44.26 22.95
N ASP A 477 -20.65 -44.66 21.73
CA ASP A 477 -20.96 -45.99 21.22
C ASP A 477 -20.17 -47.09 21.97
N LEU A 478 -18.92 -46.80 22.35
CA LEU A 478 -18.14 -47.68 23.21
C LEU A 478 -18.74 -47.79 24.62
N ALA A 479 -19.19 -46.67 25.21
CA ALA A 479 -19.87 -46.65 26.50
C ALA A 479 -21.13 -47.53 26.49
N ASP A 480 -21.92 -47.47 25.41
CA ASP A 480 -23.12 -48.34 25.27
C ASP A 480 -22.77 -49.83 25.22
N LEU A 481 -21.68 -50.17 24.52
CA LEU A 481 -21.23 -51.58 24.43
C LEU A 481 -20.72 -52.10 25.77
N THR A 482 -19.93 -51.34 26.49
CA THR A 482 -19.38 -51.72 27.79
C THR A 482 -20.47 -51.78 28.87
N GLY A 483 -21.41 -50.83 28.87
CA GLY A 483 -22.56 -50.81 29.77
C GLY A 483 -23.52 -51.97 29.53
N ALA A 484 -23.72 -52.36 28.27
CA ALA A 484 -24.52 -53.52 27.92
C ALA A 484 -23.86 -54.84 28.32
N ALA A 485 -22.53 -54.94 28.27
CA ALA A 485 -21.76 -56.11 28.66
C ALA A 485 -21.71 -56.30 30.20
N GLY A 486 -21.83 -55.23 30.98
CA GLY A 486 -21.78 -55.22 32.42
C GLY A 486 -23.15 -55.49 33.14
N ALA A 487 -24.26 -55.50 32.38
CA ALA A 487 -25.57 -55.79 32.96
C ALA A 487 -25.67 -57.29 33.26
N PRO A 488 -25.80 -57.72 34.53
CA PRO A 488 -25.93 -59.11 34.85
C PRO A 488 -27.19 -59.64 34.18
N GLY A 489 -27.05 -60.72 33.41
CA GLY A 489 -28.15 -61.41 32.76
C GLY A 489 -29.25 -61.65 33.82
N ARG A 490 -30.44 -61.07 33.60
CA ARG A 490 -31.62 -61.46 34.32
C ARG A 490 -31.83 -62.97 34.04
N GLY A 491 -31.42 -63.75 35.01
CA GLY A 491 -31.60 -65.17 34.97
C GLY A 491 -33.06 -65.50 34.63
N GLU A 492 -33.23 -66.25 33.55
CA GLU A 492 -34.40 -67.10 33.37
C GLU A 492 -34.42 -68.06 34.55
N GLY A 493 -35.32 -67.84 35.48
CA GLY A 493 -35.58 -68.63 36.61
C GLY A 493 -37.04 -68.94 36.67
N GLY A 494 -37.37 -70.20 36.21
CA GLY A 494 -38.39 -71.05 36.71
C GLY A 494 -39.85 -70.67 36.50
#